data_3539f9c7249be5d91d9c81c087cbba16
#
_entry.id   3539f9c7249be5d91d9c81c087cbba16
#
_cell.length_a   1.000
_cell.length_b   1.000
_cell.length_c   1.000
_cell.angle_alpha   90.00
_cell.angle_beta   90.00
_cell.angle_gamma   90.00
#
_symmetry.space_group_name_H-M   'P 1'
#
loop_
_entity.id
_entity.type
_entity.pdbx_description
1 polymer ?
#
loop_
_entity_poly.entity_id
_entity_poly.type
_entity_poly.pdbx_seq_one_letter_code
_entity_poly.pdbx_strand_id
1 'polypeptide(L)'
;YTAQCHDCPLLLKPHHHDLSGKTFHKKQKLYATAPITFIACSRWLESMARRSSLLQGHTITNIPNAINTNLFKPRAKKFAREKLHLPTDKKLLLFGSMKITDKRKGIDYLIEACKLLAQQEPELSKQLGVVVLGSQAEQCKSLFPFPIYPMNYVSNEKELVDIYNAVDLYVTPSLQDNLPNTIVEAMACGIPCVGFNVGGIPQMIDHLHNGYVAQYKSADDL
;
A
#
# COMPACT_ATOMS: atom_id res chain seq x y z
N TYR A 1 12.62 8.99 17.16
CA TYR A 1 12.70 7.95 18.21
C TYR A 1 13.95 7.07 18.09
N THR A 2 14.91 7.47 17.30
CA THR A 2 16.15 6.72 17.17
C THR A 2 17.00 6.79 18.44
N ALA A 3 17.03 7.94 19.13
CA ALA A 3 17.76 8.13 20.37
C ALA A 3 16.83 8.27 21.58
N GLN A 4 15.84 9.12 21.48
CA GLN A 4 14.85 9.40 22.55
C GLN A 4 13.53 9.87 21.93
N CYS A 5 12.49 10.02 22.75
CA CYS A 5 11.18 10.47 22.29
C CYS A 5 10.64 11.53 23.25
N HIS A 6 10.29 12.69 22.73
CA HIS A 6 9.65 13.82 23.41
C HIS A 6 9.11 14.79 22.35
N ASP A 7 8.32 15.79 22.75
CA ASP A 7 7.76 16.82 21.86
C ASP A 7 7.07 16.20 20.61
N CYS A 8 6.31 15.12 20.80
CA CYS A 8 5.76 14.34 19.70
C CYS A 8 4.69 15.14 18.93
N PRO A 9 4.92 15.42 17.61
CA PRO A 9 3.98 16.22 16.82
C PRO A 9 2.64 15.53 16.56
N LEU A 10 2.52 14.24 16.89
CA LEU A 10 1.26 13.49 16.78
C LEU A 10 0.39 13.59 18.02
N LEU A 11 0.86 14.22 19.09
CA LEU A 11 0.08 14.47 20.29
C LEU A 11 -0.62 15.84 20.21
N LEU A 12 -1.80 15.94 20.81
CA LEU A 12 -2.57 17.19 20.86
C LEU A 12 -1.83 18.31 21.59
N LYS A 13 -0.97 17.96 22.55
CA LYS A 13 -0.16 18.90 23.35
C LYS A 13 1.27 18.34 23.45
N PRO A 14 2.09 18.52 22.40
CA PRO A 14 3.48 18.12 22.46
C PRO A 14 4.26 19.00 23.46
N HIS A 15 5.07 18.39 24.29
CA HIS A 15 6.00 19.07 25.20
C HIS A 15 7.10 18.11 25.67
N HIS A 16 8.18 18.63 26.22
CA HIS A 16 9.38 17.85 26.57
C HIS A 16 9.12 16.65 27.50
N HIS A 17 8.10 16.73 28.36
CA HIS A 17 7.72 15.63 29.28
C HIS A 17 6.38 14.98 28.88
N ASP A 18 6.07 14.97 27.60
CA ASP A 18 4.82 14.39 27.10
C ASP A 18 4.74 12.86 27.24
N LEU A 19 3.62 12.28 26.82
CA LEU A 19 3.37 10.85 26.92
C LEU A 19 4.38 10.03 26.09
N SER A 20 4.91 10.58 24.99
CA SER A 20 5.87 9.87 24.15
C SER A 20 7.17 9.61 24.90
N GLY A 21 7.70 10.59 25.62
CA GLY A 21 8.90 10.46 26.45
C GLY A 21 8.71 9.50 27.61
N LYS A 22 7.58 9.61 28.32
CA LYS A 22 7.24 8.69 29.42
C LYS A 22 7.14 7.24 28.94
N THR A 23 6.50 7.01 27.80
CA THR A 23 6.38 5.68 27.21
C THR A 23 7.71 5.14 26.73
N PHE A 24 8.55 5.98 26.14
CA PHE A 24 9.91 5.61 25.71
C PHE A 24 10.73 5.10 26.90
N HIS A 25 10.82 5.85 27.98
CA HIS A 25 11.56 5.45 29.18
C HIS A 25 11.00 4.19 29.86
N LYS A 26 9.67 4.02 29.86
CA LYS A 26 9.07 2.79 30.38
C LYS A 26 9.48 1.58 29.56
N LYS A 27 9.44 1.70 28.22
CA LYS A 27 9.87 0.62 27.30
C LYS A 27 11.38 0.35 27.45
N GLN A 28 12.20 1.37 27.54
CA GLN A 28 13.64 1.25 27.72
C GLN A 28 13.99 0.40 28.95
N LYS A 29 13.36 0.69 30.10
CA LYS A 29 13.55 -0.11 31.32
C LYS A 29 13.09 -1.56 31.16
N LEU A 30 11.93 -1.77 30.53
CA LEU A 30 11.37 -3.10 30.30
C LEU A 30 12.26 -3.94 29.35
N TYR A 31 12.68 -3.35 28.25
CA TYR A 31 13.46 -4.07 27.23
C TYR A 31 14.88 -4.37 27.72
N ALA A 32 15.49 -3.50 28.55
CA ALA A 32 16.81 -3.75 29.11
C ALA A 32 16.94 -5.06 29.91
N THR A 33 15.86 -5.56 30.48
CA THR A 33 15.86 -6.76 31.32
C THR A 33 15.15 -7.97 30.72
N ALA A 34 14.40 -7.78 29.64
CA ALA A 34 13.58 -8.84 29.04
C ALA A 34 14.31 -9.53 27.86
N PRO A 35 14.36 -10.85 27.81
CA PRO A 35 14.91 -11.61 26.69
C PRO A 35 13.94 -11.59 25.50
N ILE A 36 13.92 -10.51 24.71
CA ILE A 36 12.99 -10.28 23.61
C ILE A 36 13.71 -10.43 22.27
N THR A 37 13.11 -11.23 21.36
CA THR A 37 13.45 -11.24 19.95
C THR A 37 12.37 -10.44 19.19
N PHE A 38 12.79 -9.46 18.39
CA PHE A 38 11.89 -8.65 17.57
C PHE A 38 11.84 -9.18 16.15
N ILE A 39 10.63 -9.35 15.63
CA ILE A 39 10.40 -9.79 14.26
C ILE A 39 9.76 -8.65 13.48
N ALA A 40 10.46 -8.18 12.45
CA ALA A 40 9.96 -7.18 11.51
C ALA A 40 9.33 -7.87 10.31
N CYS A 41 8.22 -7.37 9.79
CA CYS A 41 7.61 -7.95 8.59
C CYS A 41 8.25 -7.45 7.28
N SER A 42 9.19 -6.51 7.34
CA SER A 42 9.96 -6.05 6.18
C SER A 42 11.43 -5.81 6.53
N ARG A 43 12.32 -5.90 5.52
CA ARG A 43 13.73 -5.52 5.66
C ARG A 43 13.88 -4.03 6.01
N TRP A 44 12.99 -3.21 5.46
CA TRP A 44 12.95 -1.79 5.79
C TRP A 44 12.66 -1.59 7.29
N LEU A 45 11.64 -2.25 7.82
CA LEU A 45 11.29 -2.14 9.24
C LEU A 45 12.39 -2.74 10.14
N GLU A 46 13.02 -3.85 9.74
CA GLU A 46 14.18 -4.42 10.42
C GLU A 46 15.32 -3.39 10.51
N SER A 47 15.66 -2.73 9.39
CA SER A 47 16.67 -1.68 9.34
C SER A 47 16.32 -0.51 10.27
N MET A 48 15.08 -0.09 10.29
CA MET A 48 14.59 0.96 11.20
C MET A 48 14.68 0.52 12.67
N ALA A 49 14.31 -0.73 12.96
CA ALA A 49 14.37 -1.29 14.31
C ALA A 49 15.80 -1.37 14.83
N ARG A 50 16.77 -1.79 14.00
CA ARG A 50 18.20 -1.85 14.36
C ARG A 50 18.80 -0.48 14.69
N ARG A 51 18.23 0.60 14.14
CA ARG A 51 18.66 1.99 14.45
C ARG A 51 17.99 2.56 15.70
N SER A 52 17.01 1.87 16.28
CA SER A 52 16.31 2.34 17.47
C SER A 52 17.14 2.05 18.72
N SER A 53 17.39 3.09 19.54
CA SER A 53 18.07 2.95 20.83
C SER A 53 17.30 2.05 21.83
N LEU A 54 16.00 1.85 21.65
CA LEU A 54 15.20 0.92 22.45
C LEU A 54 15.53 -0.54 22.17
N LEU A 55 16.03 -0.85 20.97
CA LEU A 55 16.19 -2.22 20.49
C LEU A 55 17.65 -2.64 20.35
N GLN A 56 18.59 -1.76 20.73
CA GLN A 56 20.00 -2.06 20.75
C GLN A 56 20.27 -3.23 21.69
N GLY A 57 21.09 -4.20 21.25
CA GLY A 57 21.41 -5.40 22.03
C GLY A 57 20.39 -6.54 21.93
N HIS A 58 19.24 -6.32 21.29
CA HIS A 58 18.26 -7.39 21.04
C HIS A 58 18.49 -8.07 19.70
N THR A 59 18.04 -9.32 19.60
CA THR A 59 17.94 -10.04 18.34
C THR A 59 16.80 -9.44 17.52
N ILE A 60 17.10 -8.99 16.29
CA ILE A 60 16.11 -8.47 15.37
C ILE A 60 16.25 -9.24 14.06
N THR A 61 15.13 -9.77 13.57
CA THR A 61 15.08 -10.55 12.32
C THR A 61 13.90 -10.10 11.46
N ASN A 62 13.89 -10.53 10.20
CA ASN A 62 12.81 -10.25 9.25
C ASN A 62 12.08 -11.55 8.89
N ILE A 63 10.75 -11.54 9.02
CA ILE A 63 9.86 -12.59 8.53
C ILE A 63 8.68 -11.89 7.86
N PRO A 64 8.56 -11.93 6.52
CA PRO A 64 7.45 -11.33 5.79
C PRO A 64 6.09 -11.95 6.17
N ASN A 65 5.02 -11.17 5.96
CA ASN A 65 3.67 -11.66 6.14
C ASN A 65 3.36 -12.80 5.16
N ALA A 66 2.75 -13.86 5.64
CA ALA A 66 2.31 -14.97 4.81
C ALA A 66 0.99 -14.63 4.09
N ILE A 67 0.77 -15.26 2.93
CA ILE A 67 -0.45 -15.18 2.15
C ILE A 67 -1.01 -16.58 1.89
N ASN A 68 -2.34 -16.71 1.92
CA ASN A 68 -3.02 -17.96 1.58
C ASN A 68 -3.13 -18.12 0.06
N THR A 69 -2.15 -18.75 -0.57
CA THR A 69 -2.11 -18.97 -2.02
C THR A 69 -3.14 -20.00 -2.51
N ASN A 70 -3.80 -20.75 -1.63
CA ASN A 70 -4.94 -21.56 -2.02
C ASN A 70 -6.17 -20.70 -2.34
N LEU A 71 -6.26 -19.55 -1.70
CA LEU A 71 -7.35 -18.59 -1.88
C LEU A 71 -6.99 -17.52 -2.92
N PHE A 72 -5.88 -16.80 -2.69
CA PHE A 72 -5.34 -15.78 -3.61
C PHE A 72 -4.55 -16.45 -4.71
N LYS A 73 -5.16 -16.63 -5.86
CA LYS A 73 -4.56 -17.26 -7.05
C LYS A 73 -5.22 -16.76 -8.31
N PRO A 74 -4.57 -16.91 -9.47
CA PRO A 74 -5.14 -16.54 -10.76
C PRO A 74 -6.45 -17.27 -11.04
N ARG A 75 -7.45 -16.52 -11.55
CA ARG A 75 -8.75 -17.01 -11.99
C ARG A 75 -9.11 -16.38 -13.34
N ALA A 76 -10.16 -16.89 -13.97
CA ALA A 76 -10.65 -16.36 -15.25
C ALA A 76 -11.13 -14.91 -15.10
N LYS A 77 -10.36 -13.95 -15.64
CA LYS A 77 -10.63 -12.50 -15.60
C LYS A 77 -12.04 -12.15 -16.10
N LYS A 78 -12.46 -12.75 -17.20
CA LYS A 78 -13.79 -12.52 -17.78
C LYS A 78 -14.90 -12.83 -16.77
N PHE A 79 -14.83 -13.97 -16.10
CA PHE A 79 -15.80 -14.37 -15.08
C PHE A 79 -15.81 -13.40 -13.88
N ALA A 80 -14.64 -12.97 -13.42
CA ALA A 80 -14.53 -11.99 -12.33
C ALA A 80 -15.17 -10.64 -12.72
N ARG A 81 -14.94 -10.17 -13.95
CA ARG A 81 -15.53 -8.93 -14.47
C ARG A 81 -17.05 -9.01 -14.61
N GLU A 82 -17.57 -10.10 -15.16
CA GLU A 82 -19.02 -10.33 -15.28
C GLU A 82 -19.70 -10.31 -13.91
N LYS A 83 -19.10 -11.01 -12.92
CA LYS A 83 -19.61 -11.07 -11.55
C LYS A 83 -19.64 -9.70 -10.86
N LEU A 84 -18.64 -8.85 -11.15
CA LEU A 84 -18.49 -7.53 -10.55
C LEU A 84 -19.08 -6.39 -11.41
N HIS A 85 -19.78 -6.75 -12.52
CA HIS A 85 -20.35 -5.79 -13.48
C HIS A 85 -19.32 -4.77 -14.02
N LEU A 86 -18.08 -5.25 -14.25
CA LEU A 86 -16.99 -4.46 -14.81
C LEU A 86 -16.87 -4.65 -16.33
N PRO A 87 -16.40 -3.63 -17.08
CA PRO A 87 -16.25 -3.72 -18.52
C PRO A 87 -15.22 -4.79 -18.91
N THR A 88 -15.49 -5.51 -20.00
CA THR A 88 -14.59 -6.55 -20.52
C THR A 88 -13.65 -6.03 -21.61
N ASP A 89 -13.94 -4.87 -22.17
CA ASP A 89 -13.23 -4.21 -23.28
C ASP A 89 -12.18 -3.19 -22.84
N LYS A 90 -12.08 -2.91 -21.53
CA LYS A 90 -11.11 -1.93 -20.98
C LYS A 90 -9.96 -2.60 -20.24
N LYS A 91 -8.83 -1.88 -20.17
CA LYS A 91 -7.76 -2.16 -19.21
C LYS A 91 -8.10 -1.48 -17.88
N LEU A 92 -8.10 -2.24 -16.80
CA LEU A 92 -8.53 -1.75 -15.49
C LEU A 92 -7.36 -1.64 -14.53
N LEU A 93 -7.16 -0.43 -14.01
CA LEU A 93 -6.25 -0.16 -12.90
C LEU A 93 -7.01 -0.33 -11.59
N LEU A 94 -6.41 -0.94 -10.57
CA LEU A 94 -6.98 -1.02 -9.23
C LEU A 94 -6.18 -0.15 -8.25
N PHE A 95 -6.87 0.72 -7.55
CA PHE A 95 -6.39 1.38 -6.34
C PHE A 95 -7.23 0.95 -5.15
N GLY A 96 -6.60 0.58 -4.04
CA GLY A 96 -7.30 0.13 -2.84
C GLY A 96 -6.81 0.78 -1.55
N SER A 97 -7.76 1.23 -0.73
CA SER A 97 -7.50 1.76 0.62
C SER A 97 -8.73 1.57 1.51
N MET A 98 -8.53 1.31 2.80
CA MET A 98 -9.68 1.25 3.74
C MET A 98 -10.49 2.55 3.70
N LYS A 99 -9.81 3.69 3.64
CA LYS A 99 -10.41 5.02 3.50
C LYS A 99 -9.69 5.78 2.39
N ILE A 100 -10.41 6.10 1.32
CA ILE A 100 -9.84 6.73 0.13
C ILE A 100 -9.21 8.09 0.43
N THR A 101 -9.75 8.81 1.42
CA THR A 101 -9.22 10.12 1.86
C THR A 101 -7.96 10.02 2.74
N ASP A 102 -7.41 8.83 2.98
CA ASP A 102 -6.13 8.71 3.69
C ASP A 102 -4.98 9.16 2.77
N LYS A 103 -4.49 10.38 3.03
CA LYS A 103 -3.42 11.01 2.24
C LYS A 103 -2.14 10.18 2.17
N ARG A 104 -1.89 9.32 3.18
CA ARG A 104 -0.72 8.43 3.17
C ARG A 104 -0.77 7.40 2.03
N LYS A 105 -1.97 7.09 1.53
CA LYS A 105 -2.18 6.14 0.42
C LYS A 105 -1.97 6.75 -0.96
N GLY A 106 -1.83 8.10 -1.04
CA GLY A 106 -1.32 8.79 -2.23
C GLY A 106 -2.25 8.80 -3.44
N ILE A 107 -3.58 8.70 -3.24
CA ILE A 107 -4.53 8.74 -4.36
C ILE A 107 -4.35 9.97 -5.24
N ASP A 108 -3.94 11.10 -4.67
CA ASP A 108 -3.71 12.35 -5.40
C ASP A 108 -2.65 12.18 -6.50
N TYR A 109 -1.60 11.38 -6.25
CA TYR A 109 -0.56 11.06 -7.24
C TYR A 109 -1.10 10.16 -8.35
N LEU A 110 -1.97 9.20 -8.03
CA LEU A 110 -2.62 8.38 -9.07
C LEU A 110 -3.53 9.22 -9.95
N ILE A 111 -4.31 10.15 -9.37
CA ILE A 111 -5.17 11.06 -10.13
C ILE A 111 -4.32 11.91 -11.09
N GLU A 112 -3.21 12.46 -10.60
CA GLU A 112 -2.31 13.26 -11.41
C GLU A 112 -1.63 12.44 -12.52
N ALA A 113 -1.12 11.25 -12.20
CA ALA A 113 -0.57 10.33 -13.20
C ALA A 113 -1.60 9.98 -14.29
N CYS A 114 -2.85 9.72 -13.92
CA CYS A 114 -3.92 9.47 -14.89
C CYS A 114 -4.20 10.70 -15.78
N LYS A 115 -4.12 11.93 -15.24
CA LYS A 115 -4.30 13.16 -16.03
C LYS A 115 -3.14 13.36 -17.02
N LEU A 116 -1.90 13.16 -16.58
CA LEU A 116 -0.72 13.22 -17.43
C LEU A 116 -0.82 12.18 -18.57
N LEU A 117 -1.18 10.94 -18.24
CA LEU A 117 -1.37 9.88 -19.23
C LEU A 117 -2.47 10.23 -20.25
N ALA A 118 -3.58 10.83 -19.80
CA ALA A 118 -4.65 11.24 -20.70
C ALA A 118 -4.23 12.35 -21.68
N GLN A 119 -3.30 13.20 -21.27
CA GLN A 119 -2.74 14.26 -22.12
C GLN A 119 -1.68 13.74 -23.09
N GLN A 120 -0.80 12.85 -22.61
CA GLN A 120 0.30 12.30 -23.40
C GLN A 120 -0.16 11.23 -24.39
N GLU A 121 -1.10 10.37 -23.97
CA GLU A 121 -1.57 9.19 -24.70
C GLU A 121 -3.11 9.15 -24.80
N PRO A 122 -3.76 10.06 -25.56
CA PRO A 122 -5.22 10.18 -25.60
C PRO A 122 -5.93 8.92 -26.11
N GLU A 123 -5.33 8.18 -27.05
CA GLU A 123 -5.94 6.95 -27.58
C GLU A 123 -5.86 5.79 -26.59
N LEU A 124 -4.76 5.67 -25.85
CA LEU A 124 -4.66 4.68 -24.77
C LEU A 124 -5.66 5.01 -23.65
N SER A 125 -5.82 6.28 -23.32
CA SER A 125 -6.71 6.72 -22.26
C SER A 125 -8.17 6.30 -22.47
N LYS A 126 -8.62 6.22 -23.72
CA LYS A 126 -9.97 5.74 -24.08
C LYS A 126 -10.20 4.28 -23.71
N GLN A 127 -9.15 3.49 -23.60
CA GLN A 127 -9.18 2.07 -23.28
C GLN A 127 -9.05 1.79 -21.77
N LEU A 128 -8.82 2.82 -20.96
CA LEU A 128 -8.55 2.68 -19.52
C LEU A 128 -9.80 2.88 -18.67
N GLY A 129 -9.76 2.30 -17.48
CA GLY A 129 -10.68 2.56 -16.40
C GLY A 129 -10.02 2.30 -15.06
N VAL A 130 -10.54 2.92 -14.00
CA VAL A 130 -9.97 2.78 -12.65
C VAL A 130 -10.99 2.17 -11.72
N VAL A 131 -10.67 1.03 -11.12
CA VAL A 131 -11.41 0.47 -9.99
C VAL A 131 -10.87 1.10 -8.71
N VAL A 132 -11.73 1.76 -7.96
CA VAL A 132 -11.37 2.39 -6.68
C VAL A 132 -12.06 1.62 -5.56
N LEU A 133 -11.27 0.91 -4.75
CA LEU A 133 -11.75 0.06 -3.67
C LEU A 133 -11.56 0.73 -2.31
N GLY A 134 -12.64 0.97 -1.58
CA GLY A 134 -12.59 1.48 -0.21
C GLY A 134 -13.76 2.39 0.16
N SER A 135 -13.84 2.75 1.44
CA SER A 135 -14.88 3.66 1.88
C SER A 135 -14.73 5.04 1.20
N GLN A 136 -15.86 5.62 0.79
CA GLN A 136 -15.95 6.91 0.09
C GLN A 136 -15.40 6.89 -1.36
N ALA A 137 -15.23 5.74 -2.00
CA ALA A 137 -14.76 5.62 -3.39
C ALA A 137 -15.60 6.43 -4.40
N GLU A 138 -16.92 6.57 -4.16
CA GLU A 138 -17.84 7.37 -4.98
C GLU A 138 -17.39 8.84 -5.14
N GLN A 139 -16.72 9.40 -4.13
CA GLN A 139 -16.26 10.79 -4.15
C GLN A 139 -15.16 11.04 -5.19
N CYS A 140 -14.56 9.98 -5.71
CA CYS A 140 -13.50 10.08 -6.72
C CYS A 140 -14.01 10.19 -8.16
N LYS A 141 -15.33 10.02 -8.41
CA LYS A 141 -15.89 9.93 -9.76
C LYS A 141 -15.51 11.09 -10.69
N SER A 142 -15.47 12.30 -10.18
CA SER A 142 -15.16 13.50 -10.96
C SER A 142 -13.67 13.86 -10.99
N LEU A 143 -12.81 13.09 -10.32
CA LEU A 143 -11.40 13.45 -10.16
C LEU A 143 -10.51 12.85 -11.25
N PHE A 144 -10.94 11.70 -11.83
CA PHE A 144 -10.18 10.98 -12.83
C PHE A 144 -10.60 11.37 -14.26
N PRO A 145 -9.67 11.35 -15.22
CA PRO A 145 -9.98 11.57 -16.64
C PRO A 145 -10.60 10.35 -17.33
N PHE A 146 -10.60 9.18 -16.69
CA PHE A 146 -11.15 7.94 -17.18
C PHE A 146 -12.40 7.53 -16.41
N PRO A 147 -13.23 6.60 -16.94
CA PRO A 147 -14.30 6.00 -16.18
C PRO A 147 -13.77 5.33 -14.90
N ILE A 148 -14.42 5.60 -13.77
CA ILE A 148 -14.11 4.90 -12.53
C ILE A 148 -15.25 3.97 -12.11
N TYR A 149 -14.87 2.88 -11.47
CA TYR A 149 -15.73 1.84 -10.96
C TYR A 149 -15.53 1.76 -9.45
N PRO A 150 -16.26 2.59 -8.68
CA PRO A 150 -16.10 2.64 -7.24
C PRO A 150 -16.68 1.38 -6.60
N MET A 151 -15.90 0.82 -5.69
CA MET A 151 -16.29 -0.32 -4.86
C MET A 151 -16.15 0.07 -3.39
N ASN A 152 -17.14 -0.29 -2.59
CA ASN A 152 -17.08 -0.08 -1.15
C ASN A 152 -15.97 -0.93 -0.52
N TYR A 153 -15.69 -0.65 0.75
CA TYR A 153 -14.79 -1.49 1.52
C TYR A 153 -15.31 -2.94 1.56
N VAL A 154 -14.43 -3.86 1.21
CA VAL A 154 -14.68 -5.30 1.19
C VAL A 154 -13.84 -5.98 2.25
N SER A 155 -14.48 -6.71 3.17
CA SER A 155 -13.83 -7.53 4.19
C SER A 155 -13.82 -9.02 3.84
N ASN A 156 -14.60 -9.44 2.86
CA ASN A 156 -14.66 -10.83 2.41
C ASN A 156 -13.50 -11.13 1.45
N GLU A 157 -12.57 -11.98 1.87
CA GLU A 157 -11.40 -12.36 1.07
C GLU A 157 -11.75 -12.97 -0.29
N LYS A 158 -12.87 -13.72 -0.41
CA LYS A 158 -13.29 -14.29 -1.70
C LYS A 158 -13.69 -13.20 -2.69
N GLU A 159 -14.32 -12.15 -2.22
CA GLU A 159 -14.68 -10.99 -3.04
C GLU A 159 -13.43 -10.17 -3.41
N LEU A 160 -12.48 -10.01 -2.49
CA LEU A 160 -11.18 -9.40 -2.80
C LEU A 160 -10.43 -10.16 -3.89
N VAL A 161 -10.43 -11.49 -3.85
CA VAL A 161 -9.83 -12.33 -4.90
C VAL A 161 -10.50 -12.10 -6.25
N ASP A 162 -11.83 -11.96 -6.30
CA ASP A 162 -12.54 -11.64 -7.54
C ASP A 162 -12.15 -10.24 -8.06
N ILE A 163 -12.02 -9.25 -7.17
CA ILE A 163 -11.58 -7.89 -7.54
C ILE A 163 -10.16 -7.90 -8.11
N TYR A 164 -9.18 -8.56 -7.44
CA TYR A 164 -7.83 -8.67 -7.99
C TYR A 164 -7.83 -9.36 -9.36
N ASN A 165 -8.57 -10.44 -9.53
CA ASN A 165 -8.64 -11.16 -10.81
C ASN A 165 -9.37 -10.40 -11.93
N ALA A 166 -10.16 -9.37 -11.60
CA ALA A 166 -10.89 -8.56 -12.58
C ALA A 166 -10.04 -7.47 -13.23
N VAL A 167 -8.90 -7.09 -12.63
CA VAL A 167 -8.08 -5.95 -13.07
C VAL A 167 -6.83 -6.38 -13.84
N ASP A 168 -6.15 -5.41 -14.44
CA ASP A 168 -4.93 -5.64 -15.22
C ASP A 168 -3.67 -5.16 -14.50
N LEU A 169 -3.83 -4.20 -13.57
CA LEU A 169 -2.73 -3.59 -12.84
C LEU A 169 -3.20 -3.15 -11.45
N TYR A 170 -2.38 -3.40 -10.44
CA TYR A 170 -2.59 -2.83 -9.10
C TYR A 170 -1.62 -1.66 -8.88
N VAL A 171 -2.15 -0.50 -8.46
CA VAL A 171 -1.36 0.71 -8.24
C VAL A 171 -1.46 1.12 -6.76
N THR A 172 -0.31 1.27 -6.11
CA THR A 172 -0.19 1.67 -4.71
C THR A 172 0.82 2.82 -4.54
N PRO A 173 0.41 4.08 -4.77
CA PRO A 173 1.28 5.25 -4.65
C PRO A 173 1.40 5.71 -3.19
N SER A 174 1.51 4.75 -2.27
CA SER A 174 1.61 5.04 -0.84
C SER A 174 2.83 5.90 -0.53
N LEU A 175 2.63 6.94 0.29
CA LEU A 175 3.70 7.83 0.75
C LEU A 175 4.45 7.26 1.95
N GLN A 176 3.85 6.29 2.62
CA GLN A 176 4.45 5.53 3.72
C GLN A 176 3.73 4.20 3.84
N ASP A 177 4.46 3.12 3.68
CA ASP A 177 3.96 1.78 3.93
C ASP A 177 5.10 0.86 4.37
N ASN A 178 4.79 -0.10 5.23
CA ASN A 178 5.80 -1.04 5.70
C ASN A 178 5.93 -2.24 4.74
N LEU A 179 4.86 -3.03 4.64
CA LEU A 179 4.76 -4.18 3.75
C LEU A 179 3.27 -4.38 3.42
N PRO A 180 2.74 -3.66 2.41
CA PRO A 180 1.30 -3.70 2.13
C PRO A 180 0.88 -5.09 1.64
N ASN A 181 0.02 -5.76 2.40
CA ASN A 181 -0.52 -7.08 2.03
C ASN A 181 -1.22 -7.06 0.68
N THR A 182 -1.82 -5.93 0.32
CA THR A 182 -2.49 -5.73 -0.97
C THR A 182 -1.59 -5.96 -2.19
N ILE A 183 -0.28 -5.70 -2.09
CA ILE A 183 0.70 -6.07 -3.13
C ILE A 183 0.84 -7.59 -3.22
N VAL A 184 1.00 -8.26 -2.07
CA VAL A 184 1.14 -9.73 -2.05
C VAL A 184 -0.11 -10.41 -2.58
N GLU A 185 -1.29 -9.90 -2.20
CA GLU A 185 -2.59 -10.38 -2.64
C GLU A 185 -2.77 -10.24 -4.15
N ALA A 186 -2.44 -9.05 -4.71
CA ALA A 186 -2.49 -8.79 -6.14
C ALA A 186 -1.53 -9.71 -6.90
N MET A 187 -0.27 -9.81 -6.47
CA MET A 187 0.74 -10.66 -7.10
C MET A 187 0.39 -12.15 -7.01
N ALA A 188 -0.18 -12.61 -5.89
CA ALA A 188 -0.67 -13.98 -5.76
C ALA A 188 -1.81 -14.30 -6.73
N CYS A 189 -2.61 -13.29 -7.11
CA CYS A 189 -3.61 -13.39 -8.17
C CYS A 189 -3.03 -13.21 -9.59
N GLY A 190 -1.70 -13.05 -9.74
CA GLY A 190 -1.03 -12.87 -11.03
C GLY A 190 -1.14 -11.46 -11.59
N ILE A 191 -1.42 -10.46 -10.77
CA ILE A 191 -1.57 -9.07 -11.19
C ILE A 191 -0.26 -8.31 -10.91
N PRO A 192 0.36 -7.68 -11.94
CA PRO A 192 1.52 -6.83 -11.76
C PRO A 192 1.18 -5.61 -10.90
N CYS A 193 2.19 -5.10 -10.19
CA CYS A 193 2.01 -4.00 -9.24
C CYS A 193 2.89 -2.80 -9.59
N VAL A 194 2.35 -1.60 -9.42
CA VAL A 194 3.11 -0.35 -9.47
C VAL A 194 3.05 0.32 -8.10
N GLY A 195 4.20 0.79 -7.61
CA GLY A 195 4.26 1.48 -6.34
C GLY A 195 5.49 2.36 -6.20
N PHE A 196 5.45 3.34 -5.30
CA PHE A 196 6.57 4.21 -5.04
C PHE A 196 7.73 3.49 -4.34
N ASN A 197 8.96 3.97 -4.62
CA ASN A 197 10.17 3.56 -3.92
C ASN A 197 10.17 4.09 -2.48
N VAL A 198 9.38 3.46 -1.60
CA VAL A 198 9.23 3.86 -0.20
C VAL A 198 8.93 2.66 0.71
N GLY A 199 9.49 2.68 1.93
CA GLY A 199 9.23 1.66 2.93
C GLY A 199 9.66 0.27 2.48
N GLY A 200 8.77 -0.71 2.62
CA GLY A 200 9.01 -2.09 2.18
C GLY A 200 8.48 -2.39 0.78
N ILE A 201 7.89 -1.44 0.06
CA ILE A 201 7.37 -1.66 -1.29
C ILE A 201 8.45 -2.16 -2.27
N PRO A 202 9.67 -1.56 -2.33
CA PRO A 202 10.71 -2.00 -3.25
C PRO A 202 11.24 -3.41 -3.00
N GLN A 203 11.00 -3.99 -1.83
CA GLN A 203 11.41 -5.38 -1.59
C GLN A 203 10.40 -6.41 -2.12
N MET A 204 9.19 -5.96 -2.47
CA MET A 204 8.08 -6.80 -2.96
C MET A 204 7.99 -6.79 -4.49
N ILE A 205 8.32 -5.65 -5.11
CA ILE A 205 8.23 -5.45 -6.55
C ILE A 205 9.63 -5.60 -7.15
N ASP A 206 9.82 -6.61 -7.98
CA ASP A 206 10.99 -6.77 -8.83
C ASP A 206 10.77 -5.93 -10.10
N HIS A 207 11.48 -4.79 -10.13
CA HIS A 207 11.30 -3.72 -11.11
C HIS A 207 11.45 -4.23 -12.54
N LEU A 208 10.47 -3.95 -13.38
CA LEU A 208 10.35 -4.40 -14.79
C LEU A 208 10.17 -5.92 -14.99
N HIS A 209 10.05 -6.69 -13.90
CA HIS A 209 9.80 -8.14 -14.00
C HIS A 209 8.38 -8.50 -13.55
N ASN A 210 7.98 -8.18 -12.32
CA ASN A 210 6.63 -8.42 -11.81
C ASN A 210 5.83 -7.14 -11.52
N GLY A 211 6.39 -5.98 -11.86
CA GLY A 211 5.79 -4.68 -11.68
C GLY A 211 6.76 -3.54 -11.89
N TYR A 212 6.44 -2.36 -11.39
CA TYR A 212 7.24 -1.16 -11.55
C TYR A 212 7.39 -0.43 -10.21
N VAL A 213 8.62 -0.08 -9.86
CA VAL A 213 8.93 0.75 -8.69
C VAL A 213 9.17 2.17 -9.18
N ALA A 214 8.18 3.02 -8.97
CA ALA A 214 8.22 4.42 -9.39
C ALA A 214 8.99 5.28 -8.39
N GLN A 215 9.55 6.38 -8.88
CA GLN A 215 10.24 7.38 -8.08
C GLN A 215 9.28 7.96 -7.04
N TYR A 216 9.74 8.06 -5.80
CA TYR A 216 8.93 8.57 -4.69
C TYR A 216 8.38 9.96 -4.98
N LYS A 217 7.06 10.11 -4.86
CA LYS A 217 6.31 11.33 -5.11
C LYS A 217 6.38 11.88 -6.55
N SER A 218 6.69 11.06 -7.54
CA SER A 218 6.61 11.43 -8.94
C SER A 218 5.32 10.85 -9.56
N ALA A 219 4.38 11.71 -9.94
CA ALA A 219 3.20 11.31 -10.69
C ALA A 219 3.53 10.99 -12.15
N ASP A 220 4.57 11.61 -12.70
CA ASP A 220 5.04 11.39 -14.06
C ASP A 220 5.71 10.01 -14.23
N ASP A 221 6.36 9.51 -13.18
CA ASP A 221 7.00 8.19 -13.19
C ASP A 221 6.04 7.08 -12.71
N LEU A 222 4.90 7.43 -12.16
CA LEU A 222 3.89 6.48 -11.67
C LEU A 222 3.05 5.92 -12.81
#